data_5077502e0b1288de25c1bc607339454a
#
_entry.id   5077502e0b1288de25c1bc607339454a
#
_cell.length_a   1.000
_cell.length_b   1.000
_cell.length_c   1.000
_cell.angle_alpha   90.00
_cell.angle_beta   90.00
_cell.angle_gamma   90.00
#
_symmetry.space_group_name_H-M   'P 1'
#
loop_
_entity.id
_entity.type
_entity.pdbx_description
1 polymer ?
#
loop_
_entity_poly.entity_id
_entity_poly.type
_entity_poly.pdbx_seq_one_letter_code
_entity_poly.pdbx_strand_id
1 'polypeptide(L)'
;FAIYQMDTGGEHTYQFMGFESAQKLGYSIDGKDYRMVYAAPWTPTITLDDIFDRFNINRPNDFHGHSLSVSDVIVINRTSETKAYYVDSFGFEELPDFVQQRMEMLENNHTRAYPPVYKGTLAQAMEERDVDAYLDSRKLNIDCKKAIEEAIALKFDGLHLEEDAATQVLEQFGEERMTFVMANTLRELSYDGRFSRQNKDWAERIEIPENINQGKNLNQDYVIESHP
;
A
#
# COMPACT_ATOMS: atom_id res chain seq x y z
N PHE A 1 6.16 -7.58 6.52
CA PHE A 1 5.33 -8.40 5.62
C PHE A 1 4.22 -7.55 5.00
N ALA A 2 3.70 -8.01 3.87
CA ALA A 2 2.54 -7.42 3.23
C ALA A 2 1.51 -8.50 2.87
N ILE A 3 0.24 -8.12 2.82
CA ILE A 3 -0.88 -8.97 2.42
C ILE A 3 -1.49 -8.41 1.15
N TYR A 4 -1.67 -9.27 0.18
CA TYR A 4 -2.28 -8.98 -1.10
C TYR A 4 -3.54 -9.81 -1.27
N GLN A 5 -4.58 -9.18 -1.77
CA GLN A 5 -5.85 -9.83 -2.11
C GLN A 5 -6.21 -9.52 -3.56
N MET A 6 -6.89 -10.46 -4.21
CA MET A 6 -7.31 -10.25 -5.59
C MET A 6 -8.18 -9.01 -5.73
N ASP A 7 -7.93 -8.24 -6.77
CA ASP A 7 -8.80 -7.11 -7.12
C ASP A 7 -10.08 -7.63 -7.76
N THR A 8 -11.21 -7.46 -7.06
CA THR A 8 -12.52 -7.99 -7.49
C THR A 8 -13.11 -7.28 -8.70
N GLY A 9 -12.43 -6.25 -9.24
CA GLY A 9 -12.85 -5.53 -10.45
C GLY A 9 -12.47 -6.21 -11.77
N GLY A 10 -11.73 -7.34 -11.74
CA GLY A 10 -11.28 -8.06 -12.91
C GLY A 10 -12.13 -9.29 -13.25
N GLU A 11 -11.93 -9.85 -14.46
CA GLU A 11 -12.58 -11.09 -14.92
C GLU A 11 -11.97 -12.37 -14.28
N HIS A 12 -11.20 -12.23 -13.20
CA HIS A 12 -10.47 -13.34 -12.61
C HIS A 12 -11.36 -14.17 -11.71
N THR A 13 -11.41 -15.45 -12.00
CA THR A 13 -12.35 -16.40 -11.39
C THR A 13 -11.69 -17.42 -10.48
N TYR A 14 -10.39 -17.24 -10.11
CA TYR A 14 -9.72 -18.18 -9.22
C TYR A 14 -9.66 -17.72 -7.74
N GLN A 15 -10.41 -16.69 -7.39
CA GLN A 15 -10.56 -16.26 -5.99
C GLN A 15 -11.12 -17.41 -5.12
N PHE A 16 -10.52 -17.61 -3.96
CA PHE A 16 -10.82 -18.72 -3.03
C PHE A 16 -10.51 -20.12 -3.57
N MET A 17 -9.76 -20.23 -4.65
CA MET A 17 -9.37 -21.51 -5.23
C MET A 17 -7.99 -21.95 -4.72
N GLY A 18 -7.82 -23.24 -4.43
CA GLY A 18 -6.51 -23.80 -4.09
C GLY A 18 -5.56 -23.74 -5.27
N PHE A 19 -4.26 -23.61 -4.99
CA PHE A 19 -3.22 -23.38 -5.98
C PHE A 19 -3.21 -24.42 -7.11
N GLU A 20 -3.18 -25.71 -6.76
CA GLU A 20 -3.21 -26.79 -7.74
C GLU A 20 -4.48 -26.78 -8.60
N SER A 21 -5.62 -26.41 -8.01
CA SER A 21 -6.90 -26.32 -8.72
C SER A 21 -6.91 -25.17 -9.72
N ALA A 22 -6.36 -24.02 -9.34
CA ALA A 22 -6.21 -22.88 -10.24
C ALA A 22 -5.33 -23.24 -11.44
N GLN A 23 -4.19 -23.88 -11.20
CA GLN A 23 -3.28 -24.32 -12.26
C GLN A 23 -3.93 -25.37 -13.21
N LYS A 24 -4.67 -26.35 -12.66
CA LYS A 24 -5.37 -27.34 -13.47
C LYS A 24 -6.42 -26.73 -14.40
N LEU A 25 -7.02 -25.62 -14.01
CA LEU A 25 -7.97 -24.86 -14.81
C LEU A 25 -7.31 -23.87 -15.77
N GLY A 26 -5.96 -23.83 -15.78
CA GLY A 26 -5.20 -22.97 -16.69
C GLY A 26 -5.01 -21.54 -16.20
N TYR A 27 -5.31 -21.23 -14.93
CA TYR A 27 -5.03 -19.92 -14.36
C TYR A 27 -3.55 -19.79 -13.98
N SER A 28 -2.96 -18.68 -14.35
CA SER A 28 -1.65 -18.24 -13.88
C SER A 28 -1.86 -17.26 -12.75
N ILE A 29 -1.17 -17.46 -11.63
CA ILE A 29 -1.19 -16.50 -10.52
C ILE A 29 -0.28 -15.34 -10.92
N ASP A 30 -0.88 -14.20 -11.26
CA ASP A 30 -0.17 -13.01 -11.74
C ASP A 30 -0.26 -11.89 -10.71
N GLY A 31 0.88 -11.32 -10.34
CA GLY A 31 0.96 -10.23 -9.36
C GLY A 31 0.08 -9.02 -9.69
N LYS A 32 -0.19 -8.76 -10.98
CA LYS A 32 -1.08 -7.65 -11.41
C LYS A 32 -2.56 -7.83 -11.03
N ASP A 33 -3.00 -9.05 -10.76
CA ASP A 33 -4.38 -9.35 -10.39
C ASP A 33 -4.67 -9.04 -8.90
N TYR A 34 -3.65 -8.62 -8.18
CA TYR A 34 -3.69 -8.39 -6.75
C TYR A 34 -3.50 -6.92 -6.38
N ARG A 35 -4.11 -6.52 -5.27
CA ARG A 35 -3.84 -5.26 -4.60
C ARG A 35 -3.31 -5.51 -3.19
N MET A 36 -2.38 -4.68 -2.74
CA MET A 36 -1.95 -4.69 -1.35
C MET A 36 -3.08 -4.17 -0.47
N VAL A 37 -3.43 -4.92 0.58
CA VAL A 37 -4.48 -4.56 1.55
C VAL A 37 -3.93 -4.28 2.93
N TYR A 38 -2.68 -4.70 3.21
CA TYR A 38 -2.02 -4.46 4.49
C TYR A 38 -0.50 -4.58 4.36
N ALA A 39 0.21 -3.79 5.15
CA ALA A 39 1.65 -3.95 5.36
C ALA A 39 2.02 -3.62 6.81
N ALA A 40 2.94 -4.37 7.38
CA ALA A 40 3.47 -4.15 8.72
C ALA A 40 4.90 -4.67 8.85
N PRO A 41 5.69 -4.17 9.83
CA PRO A 41 7.00 -4.74 10.13
C PRO A 41 6.89 -6.24 10.40
N TRP A 42 7.85 -6.98 9.88
CA TRP A 42 7.97 -8.41 10.11
C TRP A 42 9.16 -8.67 11.05
N THR A 43 9.02 -9.65 11.93
CA THR A 43 10.10 -10.12 12.79
C THR A 43 10.33 -11.61 12.56
N PRO A 44 11.57 -12.12 12.71
CA PRO A 44 11.89 -13.53 12.46
C PRO A 44 11.09 -14.54 13.29
N THR A 45 10.45 -14.10 14.34
CA THR A 45 9.60 -14.92 15.23
C THR A 45 8.18 -15.11 14.72
N ILE A 46 7.74 -14.30 13.75
CA ILE A 46 6.40 -14.38 13.16
C ILE A 46 6.42 -15.36 11.99
N THR A 47 5.58 -16.36 12.04
CA THR A 47 5.40 -17.36 10.97
C THR A 47 4.26 -16.96 10.02
N LEU A 48 4.14 -17.67 8.90
CA LEU A 48 2.99 -17.50 7.99
C LEU A 48 1.66 -17.89 8.68
N ASP A 49 1.69 -18.94 9.50
CA ASP A 49 0.53 -19.38 10.29
C ASP A 49 0.12 -18.31 11.31
N ASP A 50 1.07 -17.65 11.99
CA ASP A 50 0.77 -16.56 12.92
C ASP A 50 0.11 -15.37 12.21
N ILE A 51 0.54 -15.07 10.98
CA ILE A 51 -0.09 -14.04 10.15
C ILE A 51 -1.51 -14.48 9.78
N PHE A 52 -1.66 -15.72 9.30
CA PHE A 52 -2.97 -16.27 8.93
C PHE A 52 -3.95 -16.20 10.10
N ASP A 53 -3.56 -16.69 11.26
CA ASP A 53 -4.39 -16.68 12.47
C ASP A 53 -4.74 -15.27 12.91
N ARG A 54 -3.76 -14.36 12.90
CA ARG A 54 -3.99 -12.96 13.29
C ARG A 54 -5.06 -12.28 12.42
N PHE A 55 -5.02 -12.49 11.10
CA PHE A 55 -5.93 -11.83 10.17
C PHE A 55 -7.29 -12.55 10.01
N ASN A 56 -7.44 -13.71 10.65
CA ASN A 56 -8.72 -14.42 10.77
C ASN A 56 -9.38 -14.25 12.14
N ILE A 57 -8.60 -14.22 13.24
CA ILE A 57 -9.13 -14.26 14.61
C ILE A 57 -9.13 -12.87 15.24
N ASN A 58 -8.02 -12.11 15.07
CA ASN A 58 -7.83 -10.83 15.77
C ASN A 58 -7.24 -9.78 14.81
N ARG A 59 -8.04 -9.40 13.83
CA ARG A 59 -7.63 -8.46 12.78
C ARG A 59 -7.28 -7.08 13.34
N PRO A 60 -6.18 -6.47 12.85
CA PRO A 60 -5.88 -5.07 13.15
C PRO A 60 -7.02 -4.14 12.70
N ASN A 61 -7.26 -3.06 13.45
CA ASN A 61 -8.32 -2.10 13.13
C ASN A 61 -8.09 -1.35 11.81
N ASP A 62 -6.84 -1.25 11.38
CA ASP A 62 -6.39 -0.62 10.13
C ASP A 62 -6.36 -1.59 8.94
N PHE A 63 -6.83 -2.82 9.11
CA PHE A 63 -6.95 -3.79 8.03
C PHE A 63 -8.27 -3.63 7.28
N HIS A 64 -8.19 -3.31 6.00
CA HIS A 64 -9.36 -3.03 5.15
C HIS A 64 -9.70 -4.14 4.15
N GLY A 65 -9.02 -5.29 4.25
CA GLY A 65 -9.30 -6.48 3.44
C GLY A 65 -10.35 -7.39 4.04
N HIS A 66 -10.74 -8.43 3.28
CA HIS A 66 -11.47 -9.57 3.84
C HIS A 66 -10.54 -10.44 4.70
N SER A 67 -11.09 -11.37 5.52
CA SER A 67 -10.30 -12.36 6.25
C SER A 67 -9.30 -13.04 5.32
N LEU A 68 -8.09 -13.27 5.81
CA LEU A 68 -7.06 -13.95 5.01
C LEU A 68 -7.55 -15.33 4.58
N SER A 69 -7.59 -15.58 3.29
CA SER A 69 -8.30 -16.73 2.69
C SER A 69 -7.44 -17.37 1.61
N VAL A 70 -7.85 -18.57 1.18
CA VAL A 70 -7.26 -19.23 0.02
C VAL A 70 -7.27 -18.29 -1.17
N SER A 71 -6.21 -18.27 -1.95
CA SER A 71 -5.87 -17.36 -3.03
C SER A 71 -5.28 -16.01 -2.64
N ASP A 72 -5.28 -15.62 -1.36
CA ASP A 72 -4.56 -14.44 -0.92
C ASP A 72 -3.03 -14.69 -0.96
N VAL A 73 -2.24 -13.64 -0.99
CA VAL A 73 -0.79 -13.74 -1.02
C VAL A 73 -0.17 -12.98 0.15
N ILE A 74 0.75 -13.64 0.85
CA ILE A 74 1.58 -13.04 1.89
C ILE A 74 2.98 -12.85 1.33
N VAL A 75 3.48 -11.62 1.36
CA VAL A 75 4.87 -11.31 1.02
C VAL A 75 5.65 -11.08 2.31
N ILE A 76 6.78 -11.78 2.46
CA ILE A 76 7.71 -11.61 3.57
C ILE A 76 9.03 -11.09 3.02
N ASN A 77 9.47 -9.94 3.51
CA ASN A 77 10.79 -9.41 3.25
C ASN A 77 11.72 -9.75 4.42
N ARG A 78 12.79 -10.48 4.13
CA ARG A 78 13.88 -10.81 5.05
C ARG A 78 15.17 -10.14 4.56
N THR A 79 16.12 -9.95 5.45
CA THR A 79 17.42 -9.26 5.22
C THR A 79 18.14 -9.61 3.91
N SER A 80 17.89 -10.77 3.33
CA SER A 80 18.56 -11.25 2.11
C SER A 80 17.60 -11.66 1.00
N GLU A 81 16.29 -11.67 1.24
CA GLU A 81 15.34 -12.27 0.30
C GLU A 81 13.90 -11.82 0.58
N THR A 82 13.19 -11.44 -0.47
CA THR A 82 11.74 -11.20 -0.42
C THR A 82 11.04 -12.36 -1.10
N LYS A 83 10.11 -13.01 -0.39
CA LYS A 83 9.34 -14.15 -0.88
C LYS A 83 7.85 -13.88 -0.78
N ALA A 84 7.12 -14.37 -1.78
CA ALA A 84 5.66 -14.35 -1.80
C ALA A 84 5.12 -15.77 -1.62
N TYR A 85 4.04 -15.88 -0.86
CA TYR A 85 3.40 -17.14 -0.53
C TYR A 85 1.90 -17.05 -0.78
N TYR A 86 1.40 -17.93 -1.64
CA TYR A 86 -0.02 -18.13 -1.88
C TYR A 86 -0.62 -18.87 -0.69
N VAL A 87 -1.70 -18.36 -0.15
CA VAL A 87 -2.48 -19.08 0.87
C VAL A 87 -3.24 -20.19 0.18
N ASP A 88 -2.90 -21.43 0.45
CA ASP A 88 -3.56 -22.59 -0.14
C ASP A 88 -4.54 -23.24 0.86
N SER A 89 -5.27 -24.23 0.39
CA SER A 89 -6.21 -25.03 1.22
C SER A 89 -5.52 -25.75 2.38
N PHE A 90 -4.25 -26.09 2.21
CA PHE A 90 -3.39 -26.70 3.22
C PHE A 90 -2.01 -26.06 3.17
N GLY A 91 -1.81 -25.01 4.00
CA GLY A 91 -0.51 -24.32 4.09
C GLY A 91 -0.32 -23.22 3.05
N PHE A 92 0.91 -23.10 2.55
CA PHE A 92 1.32 -21.99 1.71
C PHE A 92 2.22 -22.48 0.57
N GLU A 93 1.99 -21.98 -0.64
CA GLU A 93 2.79 -22.28 -1.82
C GLU A 93 3.64 -21.07 -2.20
N GLU A 94 4.94 -21.26 -2.39
CA GLU A 94 5.85 -20.17 -2.77
C GLU A 94 5.57 -19.73 -4.22
N LEU A 95 5.47 -18.41 -4.43
CA LEU A 95 5.30 -17.77 -5.73
C LEU A 95 6.59 -17.03 -6.12
N PRO A 96 7.52 -17.67 -6.83
CA PRO A 96 8.85 -17.08 -7.08
C PRO A 96 8.81 -15.82 -7.93
N ASP A 97 7.84 -15.68 -8.84
CA ASP A 97 7.78 -14.59 -9.81
C ASP A 97 6.88 -13.42 -9.34
N PHE A 98 6.10 -13.61 -8.29
CA PHE A 98 5.10 -12.63 -7.84
C PHE A 98 5.70 -11.25 -7.52
N VAL A 99 6.79 -11.24 -6.76
CA VAL A 99 7.47 -9.99 -6.37
C VAL A 99 8.00 -9.25 -7.60
N GLN A 100 8.62 -10.00 -8.52
CA GLN A 100 9.13 -9.44 -9.77
C GLN A 100 8.00 -8.85 -10.63
N GLN A 101 6.88 -9.56 -10.78
CA GLN A 101 5.70 -9.09 -11.52
C GLN A 101 5.14 -7.80 -10.93
N ARG A 102 5.09 -7.69 -9.57
CA ARG A 102 4.65 -6.47 -8.90
C ARG A 102 5.59 -5.29 -9.17
N MET A 103 6.90 -5.53 -9.15
CA MET A 103 7.88 -4.50 -9.47
C MET A 103 7.79 -4.03 -10.92
N GLU A 104 7.67 -4.93 -11.88
CA GLU A 104 7.50 -4.60 -13.29
C GLU A 104 6.20 -3.81 -13.54
N MET A 105 5.13 -4.12 -12.80
CA MET A 105 3.89 -3.34 -12.86
C MET A 105 4.11 -1.91 -12.38
N LEU A 106 4.86 -1.71 -11.30
CA LEU A 106 5.21 -0.38 -10.80
C LEU A 106 6.08 0.39 -11.82
N GLU A 107 7.02 -0.29 -12.49
CA GLU A 107 7.89 0.30 -13.53
C GLU A 107 7.14 0.70 -14.81
N ASN A 108 6.19 -0.10 -15.26
CA ASN A 108 5.47 0.13 -16.52
C ASN A 108 4.48 1.32 -16.49
N ASN A 109 4.22 1.89 -15.33
CA ASN A 109 3.35 3.08 -15.17
C ASN A 109 4.06 4.42 -15.48
N HIS A 110 5.28 4.42 -16.02
CA HIS A 110 6.20 5.56 -16.11
C HIS A 110 5.92 6.62 -17.21
N THR A 111 4.90 6.50 -18.02
CA THR A 111 4.76 7.37 -19.23
C THR A 111 3.80 8.55 -19.09
N ARG A 112 3.33 8.88 -17.90
CA ARG A 112 2.41 10.01 -17.71
C ARG A 112 3.08 11.21 -17.06
N ALA A 113 2.89 12.40 -17.64
CA ALA A 113 3.15 13.66 -16.95
C ALA A 113 2.42 13.62 -15.60
N TYR A 114 3.15 13.91 -14.51
CA TYR A 114 2.60 13.84 -13.17
C TYR A 114 1.49 14.86 -12.98
N PRO A 115 0.24 14.45 -12.68
CA PRO A 115 -0.78 15.41 -12.34
C PRO A 115 -0.38 16.21 -11.09
N PRO A 116 -0.64 17.50 -11.02
CA PRO A 116 -0.27 18.32 -9.87
C PRO A 116 -0.96 17.83 -8.60
N VAL A 117 -0.32 18.06 -7.45
CA VAL A 117 -0.95 17.86 -6.16
C VAL A 117 -1.93 18.98 -5.91
N TYR A 118 -3.22 18.65 -5.71
CA TYR A 118 -4.19 19.65 -5.26
C TYR A 118 -3.89 19.99 -3.79
N LYS A 119 -3.56 21.26 -3.54
CA LYS A 119 -3.09 21.72 -2.22
C LYS A 119 -4.18 22.39 -1.38
N GLY A 120 -5.43 22.28 -1.79
CA GLY A 120 -6.58 22.85 -1.08
C GLY A 120 -7.40 21.81 -0.29
N THR A 121 -8.40 22.31 0.42
CA THR A 121 -9.42 21.48 1.08
C THR A 121 -10.58 21.21 0.13
N LEU A 122 -11.43 20.23 0.46
CA LEU A 122 -12.67 20.01 -0.28
C LEU A 122 -13.56 21.27 -0.32
N ALA A 123 -13.61 22.01 0.80
CA ALA A 123 -14.41 23.26 0.85
C ALA A 123 -13.89 24.30 -0.16
N GLN A 124 -12.58 24.45 -0.29
CA GLN A 124 -11.97 25.33 -1.30
C GLN A 124 -12.25 24.83 -2.71
N ALA A 125 -12.10 23.52 -2.96
CA ALA A 125 -12.42 22.94 -4.27
C ALA A 125 -13.89 23.16 -4.65
N MET A 126 -14.80 23.12 -3.69
CA MET A 126 -16.21 23.45 -3.92
C MET A 126 -16.42 24.93 -4.26
N GLU A 127 -15.74 25.85 -3.56
CA GLU A 127 -15.78 27.29 -3.84
C GLU A 127 -15.18 27.61 -5.22
N GLU A 128 -14.07 26.96 -5.57
CA GLU A 128 -13.36 27.12 -6.85
C GLU A 128 -14.03 26.38 -8.00
N ARG A 129 -15.02 25.53 -7.72
CA ARG A 129 -15.69 24.62 -8.68
C ARG A 129 -14.72 23.63 -9.34
N ASP A 130 -13.73 23.19 -8.60
CA ASP A 130 -12.68 22.27 -9.05
C ASP A 130 -12.64 20.98 -8.21
N VAL A 131 -13.80 20.46 -7.87
CA VAL A 131 -13.96 19.25 -7.04
C VAL A 131 -13.34 18.03 -7.71
N ASP A 132 -13.43 17.94 -9.03
CA ASP A 132 -12.86 16.81 -9.78
C ASP A 132 -11.33 16.77 -9.63
N ALA A 133 -10.65 17.90 -9.74
CA ALA A 133 -9.20 17.97 -9.53
C ALA A 133 -8.80 17.59 -8.09
N TYR A 134 -9.60 17.99 -7.10
CA TYR A 134 -9.41 17.57 -5.70
C TYR A 134 -9.54 16.05 -5.55
N LEU A 135 -10.61 15.46 -6.09
CA LEU A 135 -10.87 14.02 -5.98
C LEU A 135 -9.81 13.19 -6.71
N ASP A 136 -9.41 13.60 -7.90
CA ASP A 136 -8.37 12.94 -8.68
C ASP A 136 -7.01 13.01 -7.97
N SER A 137 -6.65 14.19 -7.44
CA SER A 137 -5.41 14.35 -6.67
C SER A 137 -5.44 13.50 -5.41
N ARG A 138 -6.57 13.46 -4.70
CA ARG A 138 -6.76 12.63 -3.50
C ARG A 138 -6.59 11.14 -3.80
N LYS A 139 -7.21 10.65 -4.87
CA LYS A 139 -7.05 9.26 -5.32
C LYS A 139 -5.58 8.93 -5.58
N LEU A 140 -4.88 9.79 -6.32
CA LEU A 140 -3.46 9.62 -6.60
C LEU A 140 -2.59 9.69 -5.34
N ASN A 141 -2.95 10.49 -4.33
CA ASN A 141 -2.25 10.52 -3.05
C ASN A 141 -2.40 9.19 -2.28
N ILE A 142 -3.59 8.60 -2.31
CA ILE A 142 -3.86 7.28 -1.72
C ILE A 142 -3.05 6.20 -2.44
N ASP A 143 -3.05 6.22 -3.76
CA ASP A 143 -2.30 5.25 -4.57
C ASP A 143 -0.79 5.39 -4.37
N CYS A 144 -0.27 6.62 -4.27
CA CYS A 144 1.12 6.90 -3.94
C CYS A 144 1.48 6.38 -2.53
N LYS A 145 0.63 6.59 -1.53
CA LYS A 145 0.84 6.06 -0.17
C LYS A 145 0.96 4.55 -0.18
N LYS A 146 0.07 3.85 -0.88
CA LYS A 146 0.11 2.39 -1.03
C LYS A 146 1.40 1.93 -1.73
N ALA A 147 1.82 2.61 -2.78
CA ALA A 147 3.07 2.29 -3.48
C ALA A 147 4.31 2.47 -2.58
N ILE A 148 4.34 3.52 -1.75
CA ILE A 148 5.40 3.71 -0.74
C ILE A 148 5.39 2.56 0.27
N GLU A 149 4.23 2.19 0.81
CA GLU A 149 4.09 1.11 1.77
C GLU A 149 4.51 -0.24 1.15
N GLU A 150 4.13 -0.48 -0.09
CA GLU A 150 4.53 -1.67 -0.85
C GLU A 150 6.03 -1.71 -1.10
N ALA A 151 6.64 -0.61 -1.56
CA ALA A 151 8.09 -0.52 -1.75
C ALA A 151 8.86 -0.78 -0.45
N ILE A 152 8.39 -0.24 0.68
CA ILE A 152 8.97 -0.52 2.00
C ILE A 152 8.81 -2.00 2.35
N ALA A 153 7.63 -2.57 2.18
CA ALA A 153 7.37 -3.97 2.52
C ALA A 153 8.24 -4.95 1.71
N LEU A 154 8.52 -4.62 0.45
CA LEU A 154 9.33 -5.46 -0.44
C LEU A 154 10.84 -5.26 -0.29
N LYS A 155 11.29 -4.05 0.05
CA LYS A 155 12.70 -3.64 -0.01
C LYS A 155 13.31 -3.20 1.32
N PHE A 156 12.58 -3.32 2.42
CA PHE A 156 13.09 -3.03 3.77
C PHE A 156 13.37 -4.32 4.53
N ASP A 157 14.64 -4.55 4.87
CA ASP A 157 15.11 -5.77 5.57
C ASP A 157 14.97 -5.73 7.10
N GLY A 158 14.37 -4.66 7.63
CA GLY A 158 14.26 -4.40 9.06
C GLY A 158 15.32 -3.43 9.61
N LEU A 159 16.39 -3.18 8.83
CA LEU A 159 17.47 -2.24 9.17
C LEU A 159 17.71 -1.22 8.06
N HIS A 160 17.66 -1.65 6.80
CA HIS A 160 17.98 -0.82 5.64
C HIS A 160 16.89 -0.93 4.59
N LEU A 161 16.59 0.19 3.95
CA LEU A 161 15.79 0.25 2.74
C LEU A 161 16.73 0.22 1.54
N GLU A 162 16.47 -0.61 0.54
CA GLU A 162 17.26 -0.65 -0.69
C GLU A 162 17.23 0.73 -1.37
N GLU A 163 18.36 1.15 -1.96
CA GLU A 163 18.53 2.48 -2.53
C GLU A 163 17.54 2.79 -3.66
N ASP A 164 17.09 1.79 -4.40
CA ASP A 164 16.16 1.94 -5.51
C ASP A 164 14.68 1.89 -5.10
N ALA A 165 14.36 1.58 -3.85
CA ALA A 165 12.98 1.51 -3.37
C ALA A 165 12.18 2.79 -3.60
N ALA A 166 12.82 3.94 -3.41
CA ALA A 166 12.22 5.24 -3.65
C ALA A 166 12.10 5.58 -5.15
N THR A 167 13.01 5.06 -5.96
CA THR A 167 13.10 5.39 -7.39
C THR A 167 11.82 5.02 -8.13
N GLN A 168 11.29 3.84 -7.91
CA GLN A 168 10.08 3.36 -8.57
C GLN A 168 8.84 4.21 -8.22
N VAL A 169 8.70 4.60 -6.95
CA VAL A 169 7.60 5.47 -6.52
C VAL A 169 7.76 6.88 -7.08
N LEU A 170 8.99 7.41 -7.10
CA LEU A 170 9.31 8.71 -7.71
C LEU A 170 8.95 8.74 -9.20
N GLU A 171 9.31 7.69 -9.92
CA GLU A 171 9.04 7.57 -11.36
C GLU A 171 7.55 7.42 -11.65
N GLN A 172 6.79 6.81 -10.75
CA GLN A 172 5.34 6.63 -10.92
C GLN A 172 4.53 7.88 -10.55
N PHE A 173 4.88 8.56 -9.46
CA PHE A 173 4.05 9.62 -8.88
C PHE A 173 4.69 11.01 -8.89
N GLY A 174 5.99 11.09 -9.18
CA GLY A 174 6.77 12.32 -9.12
C GLY A 174 7.18 12.73 -7.72
N GLU A 175 8.25 13.54 -7.65
CA GLU A 175 8.86 13.97 -6.40
C GLU A 175 7.89 14.79 -5.54
N GLU A 176 7.12 15.70 -6.16
CA GLU A 176 6.18 16.56 -5.43
C GLU A 176 5.13 15.74 -4.68
N ARG A 177 4.51 14.77 -5.34
CA ARG A 177 3.46 13.94 -4.73
C ARG A 177 4.04 13.00 -3.68
N MET A 178 5.13 12.34 -3.98
CA MET A 178 5.78 11.44 -3.02
C MET A 178 6.19 12.20 -1.75
N THR A 179 6.84 13.36 -1.89
CA THR A 179 7.25 14.21 -0.77
C THR A 179 6.05 14.67 0.06
N PHE A 180 4.98 15.12 -0.61
CA PHE A 180 3.73 15.54 0.02
C PHE A 180 3.10 14.40 0.83
N VAL A 181 2.95 13.22 0.24
CA VAL A 181 2.33 12.06 0.90
C VAL A 181 3.17 11.57 2.07
N MET A 182 4.49 11.48 1.92
CA MET A 182 5.39 11.09 3.01
C MET A 182 5.34 12.08 4.18
N ALA A 183 5.46 13.38 3.90
CA ALA A 183 5.44 14.40 4.94
C ALA A 183 4.10 14.43 5.68
N ASN A 184 2.99 14.31 4.96
CA ASN A 184 1.66 14.25 5.55
C ASN A 184 1.49 13.00 6.43
N THR A 185 1.91 11.84 5.96
CA THR A 185 1.88 10.60 6.74
C THR A 185 2.72 10.71 8.01
N LEU A 186 3.93 11.28 7.93
CA LEU A 186 4.78 11.49 9.11
C LEU A 186 4.18 12.47 10.11
N ARG A 187 3.46 13.50 9.66
CA ARG A 187 2.76 14.44 10.54
C ARG A 187 1.57 13.79 11.23
N GLU A 188 0.77 12.99 10.52
CA GLU A 188 -0.32 12.21 11.09
C GLU A 188 0.18 11.27 12.19
N LEU A 189 1.34 10.64 11.96
CA LEU A 189 1.97 9.73 12.91
C LEU A 189 2.87 10.43 13.93
N SER A 190 2.94 11.76 13.94
CA SER A 190 3.81 12.54 14.84
C SER A 190 3.50 12.32 16.32
N TYR A 191 2.28 11.95 16.65
CA TYR A 191 1.84 11.57 18.01
C TYR A 191 2.21 10.13 18.38
N ASP A 192 2.64 9.33 17.41
CA ASP A 192 3.10 7.97 17.64
C ASP A 192 4.59 7.99 18.03
N GLY A 193 4.90 7.54 19.23
CA GLY A 193 6.29 7.52 19.74
C GLY A 193 7.27 6.64 18.96
N ARG A 194 6.80 5.90 17.94
CA ARG A 194 7.60 5.03 17.08
C ARG A 194 8.47 5.78 16.07
N PHE A 195 8.20 7.06 15.80
CA PHE A 195 8.96 7.82 14.81
C PHE A 195 10.10 8.63 15.44
N SER A 196 11.26 8.61 14.78
CA SER A 196 12.42 9.35 15.23
C SER A 196 12.15 10.86 15.17
N ARG A 197 12.79 11.60 16.10
CA ARG A 197 12.74 13.07 16.10
C ARG A 197 13.22 13.64 14.77
N GLN A 198 14.21 13.04 14.16
CA GLN A 198 14.79 13.48 12.89
C GLN A 198 13.79 13.42 11.73
N ASN A 199 12.96 12.37 11.67
CA ASN A 199 11.89 12.24 10.68
C ASN A 199 10.78 13.28 10.89
N LYS A 200 10.45 13.58 12.15
CA LYS A 200 9.49 14.63 12.49
C LYS A 200 9.99 16.00 12.08
N ASP A 201 11.22 16.34 12.44
CA ASP A 201 11.88 17.60 12.08
C ASP A 201 11.98 17.77 10.54
N TRP A 202 12.18 16.67 9.79
CA TRP A 202 12.16 16.70 8.33
C TRP A 202 10.76 17.01 7.80
N ALA A 203 9.74 16.28 8.28
CA ALA A 203 8.36 16.48 7.83
C ALA A 203 7.83 17.89 8.13
N GLU A 204 8.27 18.50 9.23
CA GLU A 204 7.89 19.87 9.59
C GLU A 204 8.49 20.93 8.65
N ARG A 205 9.60 20.63 7.96
CA ARG A 205 10.23 21.55 6.98
C ARG A 205 9.56 21.50 5.62
N ILE A 206 8.77 20.48 5.33
CA ILE A 206 8.06 20.39 4.07
C ILE A 206 6.85 21.32 4.11
N GLU A 207 6.77 22.24 3.16
CA GLU A 207 5.64 23.14 3.00
C GLU A 207 4.42 22.34 2.56
N ILE A 208 3.59 22.00 3.55
CA ILE A 208 2.23 21.50 3.31
C ILE A 208 1.29 22.66 3.59
N PRO A 209 0.36 22.98 2.71
CA PRO A 209 -0.58 24.08 2.92
C PRO A 209 -1.27 23.97 4.28
N GLU A 210 -1.35 25.09 5.01
CA GLU A 210 -1.91 25.14 6.37
C GLU A 210 -3.32 24.58 6.48
N ASN A 211 -4.10 24.70 5.42
CA ASN A 211 -5.46 24.22 5.32
C ASN A 211 -5.59 22.69 5.32
N ILE A 212 -4.54 21.96 4.96
CA ILE A 212 -4.52 20.48 5.08
C ILE A 212 -4.23 20.06 6.52
N ASN A 213 -3.54 20.92 7.28
CA ASN A 213 -3.09 20.65 8.64
C ASN A 213 -4.04 21.15 9.73
N GLN A 214 -5.12 21.85 9.40
CA GLN A 214 -6.07 22.35 10.40
C GLN A 214 -6.92 21.23 11.02
N GLY A 215 -6.28 20.24 11.61
CA GLY A 215 -6.90 19.26 12.52
C GLY A 215 -7.82 18.24 11.86
N LYS A 216 -7.79 18.13 10.52
CA LYS A 216 -8.53 17.07 9.82
C LYS A 216 -7.56 16.09 9.20
N ASN A 217 -7.41 14.94 9.81
CA ASN A 217 -6.77 13.77 9.27
C ASN A 217 -7.36 13.45 7.88
N LEU A 218 -6.51 13.05 6.92
CA LEU A 218 -6.96 12.41 5.67
C LEU A 218 -7.98 11.28 5.94
N ASN A 219 -7.87 10.62 7.11
CA ASN A 219 -8.83 9.61 7.60
C ASN A 219 -10.16 10.20 8.07
N GLN A 220 -10.23 11.44 8.57
CA GLN A 220 -11.49 12.06 8.99
C GLN A 220 -12.35 12.48 7.78
N ASP A 221 -11.72 12.93 6.71
CA ASP A 221 -12.43 13.18 5.44
C ASP A 221 -13.00 11.88 4.85
N TYR A 222 -12.33 10.75 5.07
CA TYR A 222 -12.80 9.41 4.65
C TYR A 222 -14.06 8.97 5.40
N VAL A 223 -14.18 9.30 6.69
CA VAL A 223 -15.33 8.89 7.53
C VAL A 223 -16.58 9.72 7.22
N ILE A 224 -16.42 10.98 6.81
CA ILE A 224 -17.57 11.87 6.51
C ILE A 224 -18.23 11.51 5.17
N GLU A 225 -17.47 11.00 4.19
CA GLU A 225 -17.98 10.61 2.87
C GLU A 225 -18.57 9.20 2.81
N SER A 226 -18.36 8.36 3.82
CA SER A 226 -18.85 6.98 3.85
C SER A 226 -20.21 6.80 4.54
N HIS A 227 -20.87 7.89 4.98
CA HIS A 227 -22.20 7.84 5.55
C HIS A 227 -23.17 8.64 4.68
N PRO A 228 -24.21 8.00 4.11
CA PRO A 228 -25.28 8.67 3.39
C PRO A 228 -26.15 9.52 4.30
#